data_a3ea33db5121c5406b442eac4414660b
#
_entry.id   a3ea33db5121c5406b442eac4414660b
#
_cell.length_a   1.000
_cell.length_b   1.000
_cell.length_c   1.000
_cell.angle_alpha   90.00
_cell.angle_beta   90.00
_cell.angle_gamma   90.00
#
_symmetry.space_group_name_H-M   'P 1'
#
loop_
_entity.id
_entity.type
_entity.pdbx_description
1 polymer ?
#
loop_
_entity_poly.entity_id
_entity_poly.type
_entity_poly.pdbx_seq_one_letter_code
_entity_poly.pdbx_strand_id
1 'polypeptide(L)'
;MKPQSRRAFMHATAACAGLAGMDMLAAAGEKAIQGFDETATSTRNDAVWEPVSDRKIRVGIVGYGVCRFGAAFSFQDHPNVEVAAVSDLFPDRCSELAKVCRCEKTYPSLEELVKDDSIEAVFVATDAPSHPRHCISVLEHGKHVASAVPAVFGSLEDADRLLEAVKKSGLKYMMFETSAFRNDCYAMRQVYRAGGFGQMIYTEGEYFHYTDTPIDSYKNWRLGAP
;
A
#
# COMPACT_ATOMS: atom_id res chain seq x y z
N MET A 1 56.84 -28.35 9.44
CA MET A 1 55.80 -27.37 9.08
C MET A 1 55.11 -26.88 10.36
N LYS A 2 55.20 -25.58 10.63
CA LYS A 2 54.48 -24.99 11.80
C LYS A 2 53.02 -24.86 11.44
N PRO A 3 52.06 -25.20 12.33
CA PRO A 3 50.66 -25.04 12.05
C PRO A 3 50.30 -23.54 11.95
N GLN A 4 49.71 -23.18 10.84
CA GLN A 4 49.19 -21.83 10.64
C GLN A 4 47.99 -21.60 11.62
N SER A 5 47.97 -20.45 12.27
CA SER A 5 46.93 -20.12 13.21
C SER A 5 45.60 -19.88 12.48
N ARG A 6 44.46 -20.21 13.14
CA ARG A 6 43.11 -19.96 12.64
C ARG A 6 42.90 -18.50 12.20
N ARG A 7 43.63 -17.57 12.78
CA ARG A 7 43.57 -16.16 12.45
C ARG A 7 44.19 -15.84 11.08
N ALA A 8 45.30 -16.53 10.74
CA ALA A 8 45.92 -16.37 9.42
C ALA A 8 45.07 -16.97 8.29
N PHE A 9 44.34 -18.05 8.57
CA PHE A 9 43.40 -18.64 7.61
C PHE A 9 42.19 -17.71 7.34
N MET A 10 41.63 -17.09 8.38
CA MET A 10 40.47 -16.17 8.22
C MET A 10 40.85 -14.88 7.46
N HIS A 11 42.08 -14.37 7.65
CA HIS A 11 42.54 -13.21 6.88
C HIS A 11 42.81 -13.55 5.42
N ALA A 12 43.28 -14.75 5.11
CA ALA A 12 43.50 -15.19 3.73
C ALA A 12 42.18 -15.41 2.98
N THR A 13 41.17 -15.98 3.63
CA THR A 13 39.85 -16.18 3.02
C THR A 13 39.09 -14.87 2.83
N ALA A 14 39.20 -13.90 3.76
CA ALA A 14 38.61 -12.59 3.61
C ALA A 14 39.23 -11.77 2.46
N ALA A 15 40.55 -11.87 2.26
CA ALA A 15 41.23 -11.21 1.16
C ALA A 15 40.87 -11.82 -0.21
N CYS A 16 40.71 -13.14 -0.30
CA CYS A 16 40.32 -13.80 -1.55
C CYS A 16 38.84 -13.52 -1.91
N ALA A 17 37.96 -13.47 -0.91
CA ALA A 17 36.55 -13.14 -1.14
C ALA A 17 36.37 -11.68 -1.58
N GLY A 18 37.17 -10.77 -1.03
CA GLY A 18 37.15 -9.36 -1.42
C GLY A 18 37.61 -9.10 -2.84
N LEU A 19 38.68 -9.78 -3.27
CA LEU A 19 39.21 -9.64 -4.63
C LEU A 19 38.33 -10.30 -5.70
N ALA A 20 37.76 -11.46 -5.42
CA ALA A 20 36.81 -12.10 -6.35
C ALA A 20 35.49 -11.30 -6.50
N GLY A 21 35.05 -10.62 -5.44
CA GLY A 21 33.91 -9.76 -5.50
C GLY A 21 34.11 -8.46 -6.29
N MET A 22 35.32 -7.90 -6.23
CA MET A 22 35.67 -6.69 -6.99
C MET A 22 35.85 -6.98 -8.49
N ASP A 23 36.42 -8.13 -8.87
CA ASP A 23 36.55 -8.51 -10.28
C ASP A 23 35.21 -8.87 -10.93
N MET A 24 34.25 -9.43 -10.19
CA MET A 24 32.89 -9.65 -10.69
C MET A 24 32.08 -8.34 -10.88
N LEU A 25 32.37 -7.33 -10.06
CA LEU A 25 31.77 -6.00 -10.23
C LEU A 25 32.39 -5.23 -11.41
N ALA A 26 33.68 -5.45 -11.69
CA ALA A 26 34.37 -4.81 -12.82
C ALA A 26 34.03 -5.45 -14.18
N ALA A 27 33.61 -6.72 -14.21
CA ALA A 27 33.24 -7.43 -15.44
C ALA A 27 31.76 -7.24 -15.84
N ALA A 28 30.90 -6.83 -14.92
CA ALA A 28 29.56 -6.34 -15.23
C ALA A 28 29.71 -4.86 -15.63
N GLY A 29 29.98 -4.59 -16.92
CA GLY A 29 30.10 -3.21 -17.41
C GLY A 29 29.02 -2.32 -16.79
N GLU A 30 29.40 -1.09 -16.44
CA GLU A 30 28.63 -0.05 -15.74
C GLU A 30 27.12 -0.04 -16.07
N LYS A 31 26.41 -1.03 -15.59
CA LYS A 31 24.97 -0.90 -15.45
C LYS A 31 24.77 -0.07 -14.19
N ALA A 32 24.51 1.19 -14.39
CA ALA A 32 24.02 2.05 -13.34
C ALA A 32 23.00 1.26 -12.50
N ILE A 33 23.23 1.18 -11.21
CA ILE A 33 22.35 0.47 -10.29
C ILE A 33 21.05 1.26 -10.26
N GLN A 34 20.05 0.79 -10.98
CA GLN A 34 18.78 1.48 -11.14
C GLN A 34 18.17 1.79 -9.76
N GLY A 35 18.08 3.07 -9.42
CA GLY A 35 17.64 3.55 -8.11
C GLY A 35 18.78 4.05 -7.20
N PHE A 36 20.06 3.93 -7.63
CA PHE A 36 21.20 4.63 -7.05
C PHE A 36 21.80 5.65 -8.03
N ASP A 37 21.20 5.79 -9.22
CA ASP A 37 21.46 6.93 -10.06
C ASP A 37 21.12 8.17 -9.26
N GLU A 38 22.04 9.05 -9.11
CA GLU A 38 22.13 10.38 -8.51
C GLU A 38 20.84 11.20 -8.32
N THR A 39 19.70 10.57 -8.31
CA THR A 39 18.50 11.15 -7.76
C THR A 39 18.82 11.46 -6.33
N ALA A 40 19.23 12.70 -6.10
CA ALA A 40 19.29 13.29 -4.79
C ALA A 40 18.11 12.70 -4.01
N THR A 41 18.41 11.80 -3.08
CA THR A 41 17.42 11.31 -2.14
C THR A 41 16.84 12.56 -1.51
N SER A 42 15.67 12.96 -2.00
CA SER A 42 14.95 14.06 -1.41
C SER A 42 14.64 13.62 0.02
N THR A 43 15.45 14.06 0.94
CA THR A 43 15.22 13.93 2.38
C THR A 43 14.11 14.85 2.86
N ARG A 44 13.35 15.44 1.94
CA ARG A 44 12.23 16.31 2.26
C ARG A 44 11.02 15.48 2.66
N ASN A 45 10.91 15.24 3.95
CA ASN A 45 9.66 14.80 4.59
C ASN A 45 8.56 15.88 4.55
N ASP A 46 8.88 17.06 4.04
CA ASP A 46 8.06 18.25 3.92
C ASP A 46 7.75 18.61 2.46
N ALA A 47 7.89 17.67 1.54
CA ALA A 47 7.50 17.88 0.16
C ALA A 47 5.99 18.17 0.10
N VAL A 48 5.67 19.41 -0.17
CA VAL A 48 4.30 19.81 -0.52
C VAL A 48 3.92 19.03 -1.78
N TRP A 49 2.72 18.44 -1.76
CA TRP A 49 2.19 17.73 -2.93
C TRP A 49 2.06 18.72 -4.10
N GLU A 50 2.83 18.48 -5.13
CA GLU A 50 2.72 19.26 -6.35
C GLU A 50 1.70 18.65 -7.31
N PRO A 51 0.87 19.46 -7.97
CA PRO A 51 -0.08 18.93 -8.94
C PRO A 51 0.66 18.36 -10.15
N VAL A 52 0.29 17.15 -10.56
CA VAL A 52 0.83 16.51 -11.78
C VAL A 52 0.05 16.91 -13.04
N SER A 53 -1.09 17.59 -12.88
CA SER A 53 -1.95 18.12 -13.94
C SER A 53 -2.93 19.13 -13.36
N ASP A 54 -3.62 19.87 -14.24
CA ASP A 54 -4.70 20.79 -13.84
C ASP A 54 -6.01 20.05 -13.48
N ARG A 55 -6.08 18.75 -13.76
CA ARG A 55 -7.26 17.93 -13.52
C ARG A 55 -7.31 17.48 -12.06
N LYS A 56 -8.52 17.55 -11.46
CA LYS A 56 -8.85 16.91 -10.21
C LYS A 56 -9.71 15.67 -10.47
N ILE A 57 -9.37 14.59 -9.79
CA ILE A 57 -10.16 13.35 -9.78
C ILE A 57 -11.20 13.47 -8.67
N ARG A 58 -12.46 13.22 -8.98
CA ARG A 58 -13.56 13.26 -8.03
C ARG A 58 -13.68 11.91 -7.32
N VAL A 59 -13.42 11.90 -6.03
CA VAL A 59 -13.30 10.67 -5.23
C VAL A 59 -14.42 10.57 -4.21
N GLY A 60 -15.03 9.39 -4.12
CA GLY A 60 -15.87 8.99 -2.99
C GLY A 60 -15.04 8.26 -1.94
N ILE A 61 -15.30 8.51 -0.66
CA ILE A 61 -14.64 7.80 0.45
C ILE A 61 -15.69 7.05 1.25
N VAL A 62 -15.48 5.74 1.44
CA VAL A 62 -16.44 4.87 2.12
C VAL A 62 -15.79 4.16 3.29
N GLY A 63 -16.35 4.37 4.48
CA GLY A 63 -15.94 3.73 5.72
C GLY A 63 -15.07 4.61 6.62
N TYR A 64 -15.52 4.77 7.85
CA TYR A 64 -14.82 5.48 8.92
C TYR A 64 -14.88 4.68 10.23
N GLY A 65 -14.47 3.42 10.12
CA GLY A 65 -14.46 2.48 11.24
C GLY A 65 -13.32 2.74 12.22
N VAL A 66 -12.96 1.72 12.99
CA VAL A 66 -11.98 1.82 14.09
C VAL A 66 -10.61 2.32 13.63
N CYS A 67 -10.15 1.88 12.47
CA CYS A 67 -8.85 2.30 11.93
C CYS A 67 -8.89 3.68 11.24
N ARG A 68 -10.08 4.24 11.04
CA ARG A 68 -10.30 5.55 10.40
C ARG A 68 -9.56 5.75 9.08
N PHE A 69 -9.31 4.67 8.35
CA PHE A 69 -8.57 4.68 7.09
C PHE A 69 -9.21 5.57 6.02
N GLY A 70 -10.52 5.78 6.05
CA GLY A 70 -11.17 6.71 5.13
C GLY A 70 -10.57 8.12 5.14
N ALA A 71 -10.00 8.57 6.26
CA ALA A 71 -9.38 9.87 6.38
C ALA A 71 -7.85 9.82 6.54
N ALA A 72 -7.27 8.65 6.81
CA ALA A 72 -5.85 8.51 7.18
C ALA A 72 -4.87 8.87 6.06
N PHE A 73 -5.30 8.81 4.81
CA PHE A 73 -4.47 9.10 3.64
C PHE A 73 -4.54 10.54 3.16
N SER A 74 -5.31 11.39 3.84
CA SER A 74 -5.42 12.83 3.55
C SER A 74 -5.71 13.15 2.07
N PHE A 75 -6.57 12.39 1.41
CA PHE A 75 -6.96 12.61 0.02
C PHE A 75 -7.46 14.04 -0.24
N GLN A 76 -8.12 14.64 0.76
CA GLN A 76 -8.61 16.01 0.71
C GLN A 76 -7.50 17.08 0.60
N ASP A 77 -6.25 16.72 0.88
CA ASP A 77 -5.09 17.62 0.81
C ASP A 77 -4.30 17.45 -0.49
N HIS A 78 -4.62 16.43 -1.29
CA HIS A 78 -3.93 16.18 -2.55
C HIS A 78 -4.41 17.16 -3.64
N PRO A 79 -3.51 17.88 -4.34
CA PRO A 79 -3.90 18.92 -5.30
C PRO A 79 -4.73 18.39 -6.49
N ASN A 80 -4.55 17.14 -6.87
CA ASN A 80 -5.28 16.49 -7.97
C ASN A 80 -6.50 15.68 -7.51
N VAL A 81 -6.95 15.83 -6.26
CA VAL A 81 -8.11 15.12 -5.73
C VAL A 81 -9.14 16.11 -5.22
N GLU A 82 -10.40 15.81 -5.51
CA GLU A 82 -11.57 16.41 -4.87
C GLU A 82 -12.36 15.30 -4.20
N VAL A 83 -12.50 15.36 -2.88
CA VAL A 83 -13.40 14.44 -2.16
C VAL A 83 -14.84 14.92 -2.42
N ALA A 84 -15.51 14.27 -3.35
CA ALA A 84 -16.82 14.68 -3.85
C ALA A 84 -17.98 14.18 -2.97
N ALA A 85 -17.79 13.04 -2.30
CA ALA A 85 -18.78 12.47 -1.39
C ALA A 85 -18.11 11.52 -0.39
N VAL A 86 -18.80 11.29 0.73
CA VAL A 86 -18.39 10.31 1.74
C VAL A 86 -19.57 9.43 2.15
N SER A 87 -19.28 8.25 2.68
CA SER A 87 -20.29 7.32 3.18
C SER A 87 -19.79 6.51 4.36
N ASP A 88 -20.66 6.29 5.32
CA ASP A 88 -20.55 5.26 6.35
C ASP A 88 -21.96 4.80 6.74
N LEU A 89 -22.11 3.54 7.12
CA LEU A 89 -23.40 2.98 7.56
C LEU A 89 -23.91 3.61 8.87
N PHE A 90 -22.99 4.16 9.67
CA PHE A 90 -23.31 4.83 10.93
C PHE A 90 -23.33 6.34 10.70
N PRO A 91 -24.48 7.02 10.91
CA PRO A 91 -24.64 8.45 10.60
C PRO A 91 -23.66 9.37 11.34
N ASP A 92 -23.31 9.04 12.58
CA ASP A 92 -22.33 9.76 13.39
C ASP A 92 -20.92 9.66 12.76
N ARG A 93 -20.50 8.47 12.36
CA ARG A 93 -19.22 8.25 11.67
C ARG A 93 -19.19 8.91 10.30
N CYS A 94 -20.29 8.83 9.56
CA CYS A 94 -20.43 9.51 8.27
C CYS A 94 -20.26 11.02 8.43
N SER A 95 -20.89 11.60 9.45
CA SER A 95 -20.76 13.02 9.78
C SER A 95 -19.33 13.41 10.16
N GLU A 96 -18.64 12.60 10.95
CA GLU A 96 -17.22 12.83 11.27
C GLU A 96 -16.33 12.74 10.04
N LEU A 97 -16.52 11.72 9.20
CA LEU A 97 -15.77 11.55 7.94
C LEU A 97 -15.97 12.76 7.02
N ALA A 98 -17.20 13.25 6.89
CA ALA A 98 -17.53 14.43 6.11
C ALA A 98 -16.75 15.67 6.58
N LYS A 99 -16.69 15.88 7.89
CA LYS A 99 -15.93 16.99 8.48
C LYS A 99 -14.43 16.88 8.21
N VAL A 100 -13.84 15.69 8.43
CA VAL A 100 -12.40 15.47 8.22
C VAL A 100 -12.04 15.63 6.74
N CYS A 101 -12.87 15.10 5.86
CA CYS A 101 -12.66 15.20 4.41
C CYS A 101 -13.06 16.55 3.83
N ARG A 102 -13.62 17.46 4.62
CA ARG A 102 -14.14 18.76 4.17
C ARG A 102 -15.16 18.61 3.02
N CYS A 103 -16.02 17.61 3.14
CA CYS A 103 -17.01 17.23 2.14
C CYS A 103 -18.41 17.38 2.69
N GLU A 104 -19.30 18.03 1.94
CA GLU A 104 -20.69 18.24 2.38
C GLU A 104 -21.63 17.11 1.94
N LYS A 105 -21.30 16.40 0.86
CA LYS A 105 -22.15 15.37 0.27
C LYS A 105 -21.93 14.04 0.97
N THR A 106 -22.98 13.48 1.53
CA THR A 106 -22.96 12.19 2.23
C THR A 106 -23.94 11.21 1.64
N TYR A 107 -23.63 9.93 1.75
CA TYR A 107 -24.49 8.83 1.36
C TYR A 107 -24.65 7.83 2.52
N PRO A 108 -25.83 7.19 2.66
CA PRO A 108 -26.08 6.24 3.75
C PRO A 108 -25.33 4.91 3.56
N SER A 109 -24.88 4.61 2.34
CA SER A 109 -24.15 3.37 2.05
C SER A 109 -23.29 3.51 0.79
N LEU A 110 -22.38 2.54 0.57
CA LEU A 110 -21.59 2.42 -0.65
C LEU A 110 -22.51 2.25 -1.87
N GLU A 111 -23.53 1.44 -1.75
CA GLU A 111 -24.49 1.13 -2.83
C GLU A 111 -25.23 2.38 -3.33
N GLU A 112 -25.43 3.36 -2.48
CA GLU A 112 -25.98 4.65 -2.90
C GLU A 112 -24.92 5.58 -3.47
N LEU A 113 -23.73 5.59 -2.87
CA LEU A 113 -22.62 6.43 -3.33
C LEU A 113 -22.16 6.07 -4.74
N VAL A 114 -22.11 4.79 -5.10
CA VAL A 114 -21.63 4.35 -6.42
C VAL A 114 -22.54 4.74 -7.57
N LYS A 115 -23.80 5.10 -7.29
CA LYS A 115 -24.77 5.59 -8.28
C LYS A 115 -24.51 7.04 -8.69
N ASP A 116 -23.65 7.75 -7.99
CA ASP A 116 -23.31 9.13 -8.31
C ASP A 116 -22.34 9.20 -9.49
N ASP A 117 -22.84 9.57 -10.65
CA ASP A 117 -22.06 9.67 -11.90
C ASP A 117 -20.94 10.73 -11.85
N SER A 118 -21.00 11.65 -10.90
CA SER A 118 -19.96 12.66 -10.72
C SER A 118 -18.70 12.12 -10.03
N ILE A 119 -18.74 10.90 -9.47
CA ILE A 119 -17.62 10.24 -8.81
C ILE A 119 -16.88 9.35 -9.83
N GLU A 120 -15.57 9.52 -9.93
CA GLU A 120 -14.70 8.79 -10.86
C GLU A 120 -13.99 7.61 -10.18
N ALA A 121 -13.69 7.75 -8.91
CA ALA A 121 -12.99 6.73 -8.12
C ALA A 121 -13.54 6.64 -6.71
N VAL A 122 -13.46 5.46 -6.09
CA VAL A 122 -13.91 5.25 -4.71
C VAL A 122 -12.79 4.63 -3.89
N PHE A 123 -12.54 5.19 -2.72
CA PHE A 123 -11.71 4.57 -1.68
C PHE A 123 -12.60 3.80 -0.70
N VAL A 124 -12.38 2.49 -0.62
CA VAL A 124 -13.12 1.57 0.24
C VAL A 124 -12.32 1.26 1.49
N ALA A 125 -12.82 1.71 2.66
CA ALA A 125 -12.22 1.48 3.97
C ALA A 125 -13.23 0.86 4.95
N THR A 126 -14.01 -0.08 4.45
CA THR A 126 -15.01 -0.82 5.20
C THR A 126 -14.39 -1.96 6.01
N ASP A 127 -15.17 -2.92 6.49
CA ASP A 127 -14.66 -4.13 7.10
C ASP A 127 -14.01 -5.07 6.07
N ALA A 128 -12.96 -5.77 6.46
CA ALA A 128 -12.17 -6.58 5.54
C ALA A 128 -12.96 -7.67 4.80
N PRO A 129 -13.90 -8.39 5.41
CA PRO A 129 -14.73 -9.36 4.68
C PRO A 129 -15.57 -8.74 3.56
N SER A 130 -15.92 -7.47 3.68
CA SER A 130 -16.73 -6.76 2.68
C SER A 130 -15.92 -6.14 1.55
N HIS A 131 -14.59 -6.01 1.69
CA HIS A 131 -13.76 -5.35 0.68
C HIS A 131 -13.96 -5.91 -0.73
N PRO A 132 -13.90 -7.24 -0.97
CA PRO A 132 -14.05 -7.77 -2.33
C PRO A 132 -15.39 -7.37 -2.96
N ARG A 133 -16.48 -7.59 -2.23
CA ARG A 133 -17.83 -7.26 -2.68
C ARG A 133 -17.99 -5.77 -2.99
N HIS A 134 -17.49 -4.92 -2.11
CA HIS A 134 -17.56 -3.48 -2.28
C HIS A 134 -16.71 -3.01 -3.47
N CYS A 135 -15.49 -3.51 -3.61
CA CYS A 135 -14.62 -3.16 -4.73
C CYS A 135 -15.19 -3.62 -6.08
N ILE A 136 -15.76 -4.84 -6.13
CA ILE A 136 -16.44 -5.34 -7.32
C ILE A 136 -17.62 -4.43 -7.68
N SER A 137 -18.46 -4.07 -6.71
CA SER A 137 -19.59 -3.17 -6.92
C SER A 137 -19.15 -1.81 -7.49
N VAL A 138 -18.06 -1.23 -6.98
CA VAL A 138 -17.49 0.03 -7.49
C VAL A 138 -17.08 -0.12 -8.97
N LEU A 139 -16.38 -1.20 -9.31
CA LEU A 139 -15.95 -1.49 -10.69
C LEU A 139 -17.13 -1.70 -11.64
N GLU A 140 -18.17 -2.41 -11.18
CA GLU A 140 -19.40 -2.64 -11.95
C GLU A 140 -20.18 -1.36 -12.25
N HIS A 141 -20.04 -0.33 -11.39
CA HIS A 141 -20.59 1.01 -11.63
C HIS A 141 -19.63 1.93 -12.42
N GLY A 142 -18.63 1.37 -13.08
CA GLY A 142 -17.75 2.13 -13.98
C GLY A 142 -16.76 3.05 -13.29
N LYS A 143 -16.44 2.83 -12.01
CA LYS A 143 -15.54 3.68 -11.23
C LYS A 143 -14.25 2.96 -10.89
N HIS A 144 -13.13 3.70 -10.90
CA HIS A 144 -11.87 3.20 -10.35
C HIS A 144 -12.02 2.94 -8.86
N VAL A 145 -11.25 1.99 -8.31
CA VAL A 145 -11.34 1.65 -6.89
C VAL A 145 -9.98 1.52 -6.25
N ALA A 146 -9.88 2.01 -5.04
CA ALA A 146 -8.80 1.71 -4.12
C ALA A 146 -9.38 1.16 -2.82
N SER A 147 -8.72 0.22 -2.17
CA SER A 147 -9.17 -0.32 -0.89
C SER A 147 -8.12 -0.20 0.19
N ALA A 148 -8.55 -0.08 1.44
CA ALA A 148 -7.70 -0.40 2.57
C ALA A 148 -7.30 -1.88 2.53
N VAL A 149 -6.30 -2.25 3.31
CA VAL A 149 -5.88 -3.65 3.51
C VAL A 149 -6.88 -4.41 4.40
N PRO A 150 -7.03 -5.71 4.15
CA PRO A 150 -6.55 -6.53 3.04
C PRO A 150 -7.44 -6.40 1.79
N ALA A 151 -6.92 -6.80 0.63
CA ALA A 151 -7.73 -6.85 -0.60
C ALA A 151 -8.87 -7.84 -0.48
N VAL A 152 -8.61 -9.00 0.11
CA VAL A 152 -9.58 -10.09 0.37
C VAL A 152 -9.33 -10.67 1.76
N PHE A 153 -10.36 -11.27 2.35
CA PHE A 153 -10.27 -11.90 3.67
C PHE A 153 -11.02 -13.20 3.70
N GLY A 154 -10.30 -14.29 3.99
CA GLY A 154 -10.90 -15.61 4.27
C GLY A 154 -11.41 -16.40 3.05
N SER A 155 -11.30 -15.89 1.82
CA SER A 155 -11.82 -16.54 0.61
C SER A 155 -10.88 -16.36 -0.58
N LEU A 156 -10.42 -17.46 -1.17
CA LEU A 156 -9.67 -17.45 -2.43
C LEU A 156 -10.58 -17.14 -3.62
N GLU A 157 -11.83 -17.58 -3.57
CA GLU A 157 -12.84 -17.30 -4.58
C GLU A 157 -13.11 -15.81 -4.72
N ASP A 158 -13.07 -15.07 -3.62
CA ASP A 158 -13.20 -13.60 -3.66
C ASP A 158 -11.99 -12.92 -4.29
N ALA A 159 -10.79 -13.50 -4.15
CA ALA A 159 -9.62 -13.00 -4.85
C ALA A 159 -9.77 -13.17 -6.37
N ASP A 160 -10.21 -14.34 -6.82
CA ASP A 160 -10.46 -14.61 -8.25
C ASP A 160 -11.56 -13.70 -8.80
N ARG A 161 -12.68 -13.56 -8.09
CA ARG A 161 -13.80 -12.68 -8.48
C ARG A 161 -13.37 -11.21 -8.61
N LEU A 162 -12.58 -10.72 -7.66
CA LEU A 162 -12.06 -9.35 -7.72
C LEU A 162 -11.10 -9.18 -8.91
N LEU A 163 -10.21 -10.13 -9.14
CA LEU A 163 -9.29 -10.11 -10.28
C LEU A 163 -10.05 -10.12 -11.61
N GLU A 164 -11.08 -10.93 -11.73
CA GLU A 164 -11.93 -10.98 -12.92
C GLU A 164 -12.68 -9.67 -13.14
N ALA A 165 -13.24 -9.08 -12.08
CA ALA A 165 -13.93 -7.80 -12.17
C ALA A 165 -12.99 -6.68 -12.63
N VAL A 166 -11.75 -6.64 -12.14
CA VAL A 166 -10.72 -5.69 -12.59
C VAL A 166 -10.41 -5.90 -14.08
N LYS A 167 -10.20 -7.14 -14.51
CA LYS A 167 -9.91 -7.46 -15.92
C LYS A 167 -11.08 -7.10 -16.84
N LYS A 168 -12.30 -7.44 -16.43
CA LYS A 168 -13.53 -7.20 -17.20
C LYS A 168 -13.85 -5.72 -17.34
N SER A 169 -13.70 -4.96 -16.26
CA SER A 169 -13.99 -3.52 -16.28
C SER A 169 -12.97 -2.69 -17.03
N GLY A 170 -11.70 -3.14 -17.11
CA GLY A 170 -10.58 -2.35 -17.62
C GLY A 170 -10.21 -1.16 -16.74
N LEU A 171 -10.85 -1.01 -15.57
CA LEU A 171 -10.62 0.05 -14.62
C LEU A 171 -9.42 -0.24 -13.71
N LYS A 172 -9.03 0.73 -12.91
CA LYS A 172 -7.90 0.60 -11.98
C LYS A 172 -8.39 0.12 -10.63
N TYR A 173 -7.68 -0.87 -10.09
CA TYR A 173 -7.76 -1.29 -8.69
C TYR A 173 -6.41 -1.08 -8.01
N MET A 174 -6.42 -0.57 -6.78
CA MET A 174 -5.23 -0.41 -5.96
C MET A 174 -5.53 -0.77 -4.51
N MET A 175 -4.76 -1.69 -3.95
CA MET A 175 -4.74 -1.89 -2.51
C MET A 175 -3.75 -0.92 -1.87
N PHE A 176 -4.21 -0.11 -0.91
CA PHE A 176 -3.38 0.85 -0.18
C PHE A 176 -2.65 0.15 0.96
N GLU A 177 -1.54 -0.48 0.62
CA GLU A 177 -0.64 -1.09 1.59
C GLU A 177 0.37 -0.05 2.07
N THR A 178 0.22 0.36 3.32
CA THR A 178 1.02 1.46 3.88
C THR A 178 2.50 1.12 3.98
N SER A 179 2.84 -0.14 4.30
CA SER A 179 4.23 -0.58 4.46
C SER A 179 5.03 -0.49 3.16
N ALA A 180 4.38 -0.67 2.00
CA ALA A 180 5.04 -0.58 0.70
C ALA A 180 5.64 0.81 0.40
N PHE A 181 5.14 1.84 1.07
CA PHE A 181 5.54 3.24 0.87
C PHE A 181 6.47 3.76 1.98
N ARG A 182 6.85 2.92 2.94
CA ARG A 182 7.83 3.29 3.96
C ARG A 182 9.22 3.41 3.34
N ASN A 183 10.01 4.34 3.86
CA ASN A 183 11.34 4.63 3.32
C ASN A 183 12.28 3.41 3.36
N ASP A 184 12.23 2.61 4.42
CA ASP A 184 12.97 1.36 4.57
C ASP A 184 12.58 0.32 3.51
N CYS A 185 11.28 0.08 3.32
CA CYS A 185 10.79 -0.84 2.30
C CYS A 185 11.08 -0.34 0.89
N TYR A 186 11.02 0.97 0.66
CA TYR A 186 11.40 1.58 -0.61
C TYR A 186 12.88 1.36 -0.90
N ALA A 187 13.77 1.64 0.07
CA ALA A 187 15.20 1.44 -0.07
C ALA A 187 15.56 -0.03 -0.34
N MET A 188 14.98 -0.96 0.43
CA MET A 188 15.18 -2.40 0.19
C MET A 188 14.74 -2.82 -1.22
N ARG A 189 13.63 -2.28 -1.72
CA ARG A 189 13.15 -2.56 -3.07
C ARG A 189 14.11 -2.05 -4.14
N GLN A 190 14.73 -0.89 -3.94
CA GLN A 190 15.75 -0.37 -4.86
C GLN A 190 17.00 -1.26 -4.86
N VAL A 191 17.48 -1.64 -3.68
CA VAL A 191 18.63 -2.58 -3.55
C VAL A 191 18.32 -3.92 -4.23
N TYR A 192 17.11 -4.47 -4.03
CA TYR A 192 16.68 -5.70 -4.69
C TYR A 192 16.70 -5.58 -6.22
N ARG A 193 16.09 -4.51 -6.76
CA ARG A 193 16.03 -4.25 -8.21
C ARG A 193 17.41 -4.07 -8.84
N ALA A 194 18.34 -3.51 -8.09
CA ALA A 194 19.72 -3.34 -8.48
C ALA A 194 20.55 -4.64 -8.39
N GLY A 195 19.98 -5.73 -7.90
CA GLY A 195 20.68 -7.00 -7.68
C GLY A 195 21.58 -6.99 -6.44
N GLY A 196 21.49 -5.95 -5.59
CA GLY A 196 22.38 -5.78 -4.43
C GLY A 196 22.23 -6.85 -3.35
N PHE A 197 21.12 -7.58 -3.32
CA PHE A 197 20.94 -8.75 -2.43
C PHE A 197 21.43 -10.05 -3.05
N GLY A 198 21.85 -10.05 -4.32
CA GLY A 198 22.24 -11.27 -5.03
C GLY A 198 21.08 -12.25 -5.16
N GLN A 199 21.37 -13.54 -5.07
CA GLN A 199 20.34 -14.59 -5.04
C GLN A 199 19.73 -14.68 -3.65
N MET A 200 18.46 -14.29 -3.52
CA MET A 200 17.73 -14.41 -2.25
C MET A 200 17.40 -15.89 -1.98
N ILE A 201 17.83 -16.39 -0.83
CA ILE A 201 17.57 -17.75 -0.37
C ILE A 201 16.49 -17.76 0.71
N TYR A 202 16.44 -16.72 1.54
CA TYR A 202 15.50 -16.61 2.65
C TYR A 202 15.15 -15.15 2.90
N THR A 203 13.90 -14.90 3.26
CA THR A 203 13.41 -13.60 3.71
C THR A 203 12.49 -13.79 4.91
N GLU A 204 12.55 -12.89 5.86
CA GLU A 204 11.69 -12.87 7.02
C GLU A 204 11.13 -11.45 7.22
N GLY A 205 9.87 -11.35 7.60
CA GLY A 205 9.21 -10.11 7.92
C GLY A 205 8.29 -10.32 9.11
N GLU A 206 8.34 -9.40 10.06
CA GLU A 206 7.51 -9.44 11.25
C GLU A 206 6.70 -8.15 11.36
N TYR A 207 5.46 -8.28 11.81
CA TYR A 207 4.57 -7.15 12.01
C TYR A 207 3.85 -7.31 13.35
N PHE A 208 4.24 -6.51 14.33
CA PHE A 208 3.71 -6.57 15.68
C PHE A 208 2.90 -5.32 15.99
N HIS A 209 1.70 -5.53 16.54
CA HIS A 209 0.92 -4.52 17.23
C HIS A 209 0.81 -4.89 18.70
N TYR A 210 1.43 -4.11 19.57
CA TYR A 210 1.19 -4.23 20.99
C TYR A 210 -0.17 -3.65 21.34
N THR A 211 -0.97 -4.43 22.08
CA THR A 211 -2.25 -3.99 22.64
C THR A 211 -2.36 -4.49 24.06
N ASP A 212 -2.45 -3.58 25.02
CA ASP A 212 -2.63 -3.90 26.47
C ASP A 212 -4.07 -4.25 26.77
N THR A 213 -5.01 -3.84 25.95
CA THR A 213 -6.43 -4.15 26.07
C THR A 213 -6.97 -4.71 24.77
N PRO A 214 -7.88 -5.72 24.83
CA PRO A 214 -8.54 -6.20 23.63
C PRO A 214 -9.27 -5.06 22.92
N ILE A 215 -8.93 -4.80 21.67
CA ILE A 215 -9.62 -3.82 20.85
C ILE A 215 -10.98 -4.40 20.46
N ASP A 216 -12.07 -3.71 20.75
CA ASP A 216 -13.43 -4.21 20.47
C ASP A 216 -13.65 -4.55 19.00
N SER A 217 -12.95 -3.89 18.08
CA SER A 217 -12.97 -4.23 16.66
C SER A 217 -12.44 -5.63 16.32
N TYR A 218 -11.66 -6.24 17.20
CA TYR A 218 -11.19 -7.61 17.02
C TYR A 218 -12.24 -8.65 17.40
N LYS A 219 -13.24 -8.28 18.19
CA LYS A 219 -14.33 -9.18 18.61
C LYS A 219 -15.30 -9.53 17.47
N ASN A 220 -15.31 -8.75 16.41
CA ASN A 220 -16.23 -8.95 15.28
C ASN A 220 -15.67 -9.97 14.28
N TRP A 221 -15.35 -9.49 13.07
CA TRP A 221 -14.90 -10.36 11.98
C TRP A 221 -13.50 -10.96 12.17
N ARG A 222 -12.62 -10.36 12.99
CA ARG A 222 -11.24 -10.86 13.18
C ARG A 222 -11.17 -12.11 14.09
N LEU A 223 -12.10 -12.25 15.01
CA LEU A 223 -12.18 -13.39 15.93
C LEU A 223 -13.34 -14.34 15.58
N GLY A 224 -14.24 -13.93 14.71
CA GLY A 224 -15.24 -14.79 14.13
C GLY A 224 -14.59 -15.79 13.21
N ALA A 225 -15.00 -17.08 13.29
CA ALA A 225 -14.62 -18.05 12.26
C ALA A 225 -15.11 -17.54 10.89
N PRO A 226 -14.33 -17.76 9.81
CA PRO A 226 -14.79 -17.45 8.45
C PRO A 226 -15.98 -18.32 8.07
#